data_7d392455a185ec5f9a1ddfba4897e47d
#
_entry.id   7d392455a185ec5f9a1ddfba4897e47d
#
_cell.length_a   1.000
_cell.length_b   1.000
_cell.length_c   1.000
_cell.angle_alpha   90.00
_cell.angle_beta   90.00
_cell.angle_gamma   90.00
#
_symmetry.space_group_name_H-M   'P 1'
#
loop_
_entity.id
_entity.type
_entity.pdbx_description
1 polymer ?
#
loop_
_entity_poly.entity_id
_entity_poly.type
_entity_poly.pdbx_seq_one_letter_code
_entity_poly.pdbx_strand_id
1 'polypeptide(L)'
;MLGIIFEVSRSDAHVTFHWGLNWIRQVLPASLYEEFGHDRELWSLIQKILRSEVLLTDGTEQSRERPQDQKTQKDWYSGKKKQHTLKTQILATSDGLEIVDAIAGVPGPTADINLFREQQPRLHPEQECMGDKAYIGAERMTTPHKKLKKKELTEEQREENKVISGKRIFIEHLMCRLKVFRILSHQFRLNSRRYRTVMLAICGLFRFKLGRIDFTIYDC
;
A
#
# COMPACT_ATOMS: atom_id res chain seq x y z
N MET A 1 -10.09 -21.70 14.79
CA MET A 1 -9.48 -20.97 15.93
C MET A 1 -10.43 -19.94 16.56
N LEU A 2 -10.98 -18.96 15.82
CA LEU A 2 -11.93 -17.98 16.39
C LEU A 2 -13.15 -18.64 17.05
N GLY A 3 -13.76 -19.66 16.42
CA GLY A 3 -14.88 -20.38 17.02
C GLY A 3 -14.55 -21.02 18.36
N ILE A 4 -13.31 -21.51 18.54
CA ILE A 4 -12.85 -22.09 19.82
C ILE A 4 -12.64 -21.00 20.88
N ILE A 5 -12.03 -19.86 20.51
CA ILE A 5 -11.72 -18.77 21.43
C ILE A 5 -13.00 -18.11 21.96
N PHE A 6 -14.01 -17.98 21.10
CA PHE A 6 -15.25 -17.28 21.41
C PHE A 6 -16.44 -18.22 21.64
N GLU A 7 -16.20 -19.54 21.70
CA GLU A 7 -17.22 -20.57 21.93
C GLU A 7 -18.42 -20.50 20.97
N VAL A 8 -18.15 -20.15 19.71
CA VAL A 8 -19.16 -20.04 18.66
C VAL A 8 -18.91 -21.06 17.55
N SER A 9 -19.93 -21.36 16.77
CA SER A 9 -19.77 -22.27 15.62
C SER A 9 -18.75 -21.70 14.60
N ARG A 10 -18.16 -22.58 13.79
CA ARG A 10 -17.26 -22.18 12.69
C ARG A 10 -17.97 -21.23 11.71
N SER A 11 -19.23 -21.49 11.44
CA SER A 11 -20.05 -20.68 10.53
C SER A 11 -20.30 -19.29 11.10
N ASP A 12 -20.69 -19.19 12.38
CA ASP A 12 -20.93 -17.92 13.04
C ASP A 12 -19.64 -17.10 13.13
N ALA A 13 -18.52 -17.73 13.50
CA ALA A 13 -17.22 -17.07 13.49
C ALA A 13 -16.83 -16.52 12.10
N HIS A 14 -17.17 -17.25 11.03
CA HIS A 14 -16.93 -16.82 9.66
C HIS A 14 -17.80 -15.62 9.28
N VAL A 15 -19.09 -15.69 9.55
CA VAL A 15 -20.05 -14.63 9.25
C VAL A 15 -19.69 -13.36 10.03
N THR A 16 -19.46 -13.48 11.34
CA THR A 16 -19.10 -12.35 12.22
C THR A 16 -17.80 -11.67 11.77
N PHE A 17 -16.78 -12.46 11.41
CA PHE A 17 -15.52 -11.90 10.89
C PHE A 17 -15.74 -11.07 9.62
N HIS A 18 -16.52 -11.60 8.67
CA HIS A 18 -16.78 -10.87 7.43
C HIS A 18 -17.68 -9.65 7.61
N TRP A 19 -18.65 -9.75 8.52
CA TRP A 19 -19.48 -8.62 8.89
C TRP A 19 -18.64 -7.50 9.54
N GLY A 20 -17.84 -7.83 10.54
CA GLY A 20 -16.95 -6.87 11.19
C GLY A 20 -15.92 -6.24 10.25
N LEU A 21 -15.36 -7.04 9.32
CA LEU A 21 -14.44 -6.53 8.30
C LEU A 21 -15.12 -5.50 7.38
N ASN A 22 -16.33 -5.77 6.93
CA ASN A 22 -17.09 -4.85 6.10
C ASN A 22 -17.46 -3.57 6.88
N TRP A 23 -17.83 -3.71 8.14
CA TRP A 23 -18.14 -2.57 9.01
C TRP A 23 -16.91 -1.66 9.21
N ILE A 24 -15.75 -2.24 9.52
CA ILE A 24 -14.49 -1.49 9.61
C ILE A 24 -14.22 -0.71 8.31
N ARG A 25 -14.49 -1.32 7.14
CA ARG A 25 -14.29 -0.65 5.85
C ARG A 25 -15.25 0.50 5.58
N GLN A 26 -16.43 0.50 6.17
CA GLN A 26 -17.38 1.60 6.06
C GLN A 26 -17.00 2.79 6.94
N VAL A 27 -16.40 2.51 8.10
CA VAL A 27 -16.11 3.54 9.11
C VAL A 27 -14.70 4.09 9.01
N LEU A 28 -13.72 3.27 8.61
CA LEU A 28 -12.30 3.64 8.60
C LEU A 28 -11.77 3.77 7.17
N PRO A 29 -11.61 4.98 6.64
CA PRO A 29 -10.98 5.20 5.34
C PRO A 29 -9.50 4.77 5.38
N ALA A 30 -9.08 4.04 4.33
CA ALA A 30 -7.74 3.47 4.25
C ALA A 30 -6.66 4.50 3.92
N SER A 31 -7.02 5.65 3.36
CA SER A 31 -6.11 6.69 2.89
C SER A 31 -6.81 8.04 2.85
N LEU A 32 -6.02 9.11 2.73
CA LEU A 32 -6.55 10.46 2.51
C LEU A 32 -7.40 10.55 1.24
N TYR A 33 -6.96 9.88 0.16
CA TYR A 33 -7.73 9.87 -1.08
C TYR A 33 -9.08 9.16 -0.94
N GLU A 34 -9.15 8.07 -0.19
CA GLU A 34 -10.43 7.40 0.07
C GLU A 34 -11.36 8.25 0.94
N GLU A 35 -10.81 9.00 1.88
CA GLU A 35 -11.55 9.85 2.81
C GLU A 35 -12.09 11.12 2.13
N PHE A 36 -11.26 11.80 1.35
CA PHE A 36 -11.54 13.15 0.84
C PHE A 36 -11.61 13.24 -0.68
N GLY A 37 -11.19 12.20 -1.42
CA GLY A 37 -11.11 12.25 -2.88
C GLY A 37 -12.44 12.36 -3.62
N HIS A 38 -13.56 12.15 -2.92
CA HIS A 38 -14.90 12.35 -3.44
C HIS A 38 -15.35 13.83 -3.42
N ASP A 39 -14.76 14.65 -2.54
CA ASP A 39 -14.92 16.10 -2.49
C ASP A 39 -13.79 16.77 -3.29
N ARG A 40 -14.16 17.34 -4.43
CA ARG A 40 -13.19 17.91 -5.37
C ARG A 40 -12.46 19.14 -4.82
N GLU A 41 -13.15 19.98 -4.04
CA GLU A 41 -12.58 21.20 -3.47
C GLU A 41 -11.63 20.87 -2.32
N LEU A 42 -12.09 20.03 -1.40
CA LEU A 42 -11.29 19.56 -0.26
C LEU A 42 -10.06 18.77 -0.72
N TRP A 43 -10.22 17.88 -1.70
CA TRP A 43 -9.09 17.14 -2.26
C TRP A 43 -8.08 18.07 -2.92
N SER A 44 -8.52 19.09 -3.65
CA SER A 44 -7.61 20.09 -4.24
C SER A 44 -6.83 20.87 -3.17
N LEU A 45 -7.43 21.16 -2.02
CA LEU A 45 -6.74 21.78 -0.89
C LEU A 45 -5.67 20.84 -0.30
N ILE A 46 -6.04 19.58 -0.08
CA ILE A 46 -5.12 18.55 0.43
C ILE A 46 -3.94 18.35 -0.53
N GLN A 47 -4.18 18.29 -1.83
CA GLN A 47 -3.12 18.20 -2.85
C GLN A 47 -2.14 19.38 -2.75
N LYS A 48 -2.62 20.60 -2.52
CA LYS A 48 -1.75 21.79 -2.35
C LYS A 48 -0.88 21.68 -1.09
N ILE A 49 -1.42 21.13 -0.01
CA ILE A 49 -0.66 20.88 1.22
C ILE A 49 0.41 19.78 0.97
N LEU A 50 0.02 18.67 0.40
CA LEU A 50 0.92 17.54 0.12
C LEU A 50 2.05 17.91 -0.84
N ARG A 51 1.82 18.84 -1.77
CA ARG A 51 2.85 19.34 -2.70
C ARG A 51 4.08 19.93 -2.00
N SER A 52 3.94 20.39 -0.76
CA SER A 52 5.05 20.98 0.01
C SER A 52 6.06 19.93 0.49
N GLU A 53 5.75 18.63 0.38
CA GLU A 53 6.62 17.55 0.80
C GLU A 53 6.80 16.49 -0.31
N VAL A 54 7.84 15.66 -0.15
CA VAL A 54 8.09 14.53 -1.05
C VAL A 54 7.32 13.32 -0.53
N LEU A 55 6.40 12.78 -1.32
CA LEU A 55 5.67 11.58 -0.95
C LEU A 55 6.51 10.32 -1.20
N LEU A 56 6.38 9.35 -0.33
CA LEU A 56 7.10 8.08 -0.42
C LEU A 56 6.18 6.99 -0.99
N THR A 57 6.70 6.17 -1.92
CA THR A 57 5.97 5.02 -2.44
C THR A 57 6.77 3.74 -2.34
N ASP A 58 6.08 2.66 -1.99
CA ASP A 58 6.66 1.31 -1.99
C ASP A 58 5.60 0.26 -2.28
N GLY A 59 6.03 -0.84 -2.90
CA GLY A 59 5.21 -1.99 -3.23
C GLY A 59 5.55 -3.22 -2.40
N THR A 60 4.56 -3.97 -1.98
CA THR A 60 4.77 -5.25 -1.31
C THR A 60 3.98 -6.36 -1.98
N GLU A 61 4.59 -7.55 -2.04
CA GLU A 61 3.96 -8.76 -2.52
C GLU A 61 3.73 -9.72 -1.36
N GLN A 62 2.50 -10.26 -1.29
CA GLN A 62 2.12 -11.30 -0.33
C GLN A 62 1.75 -12.58 -1.06
N SER A 63 2.25 -13.72 -0.60
CA SER A 63 1.92 -15.02 -1.16
C SER A 63 0.45 -15.37 -0.94
N ARG A 64 -0.14 -16.04 -1.93
CA ARG A 64 -1.51 -16.57 -1.91
C ARG A 64 -1.52 -18.05 -2.30
N GLU A 65 -2.64 -18.69 -2.12
CA GLU A 65 -2.85 -20.04 -2.64
C GLU A 65 -2.75 -20.07 -4.18
N ARG A 66 -2.22 -21.15 -4.69
CA ARG A 66 -2.12 -21.39 -6.14
C ARG A 66 -3.52 -21.45 -6.75
N PRO A 67 -3.83 -20.62 -7.75
CA PRO A 67 -5.10 -20.72 -8.47
C PRO A 67 -5.26 -22.08 -9.15
N GLN A 68 -6.49 -22.56 -9.31
CA GLN A 68 -6.75 -23.82 -10.00
C GLN A 68 -6.62 -23.69 -11.53
N ASP A 69 -7.09 -22.56 -12.07
CA ASP A 69 -7.04 -22.27 -13.50
C ASP A 69 -5.64 -21.89 -13.97
N GLN A 70 -5.15 -22.52 -15.04
CA GLN A 70 -3.79 -22.31 -15.58
C GLN A 70 -3.52 -20.88 -16.05
N LYS A 71 -4.51 -20.21 -16.67
CA LYS A 71 -4.36 -18.81 -17.10
C LYS A 71 -4.17 -17.91 -15.90
N THR A 72 -5.00 -18.04 -14.91
CA THR A 72 -4.90 -17.31 -13.63
C THR A 72 -3.58 -17.61 -12.92
N GLN A 73 -3.08 -18.86 -12.94
CA GLN A 73 -1.77 -19.19 -12.40
C GLN A 73 -0.66 -18.35 -13.04
N LYS A 74 -0.65 -18.27 -14.36
CA LYS A 74 0.37 -17.52 -15.11
C LYS A 74 0.30 -16.03 -14.81
N ASP A 75 -0.89 -15.46 -14.73
CA ASP A 75 -1.11 -14.03 -14.47
C ASP A 75 -0.68 -13.61 -13.06
N TRP A 76 -0.73 -14.51 -12.08
CA TRP A 76 -0.44 -14.23 -10.68
C TRP A 76 0.92 -14.73 -10.20
N TYR A 77 1.70 -15.38 -11.05
CA TYR A 77 3.00 -15.94 -10.66
C TYR A 77 4.11 -14.89 -10.66
N SER A 78 4.61 -14.56 -9.49
CA SER A 78 5.77 -13.67 -9.34
C SER A 78 7.08 -14.43 -9.54
N GLY A 79 7.79 -14.14 -10.63
CA GLY A 79 9.12 -14.70 -10.89
C GLY A 79 10.16 -14.29 -9.83
N LYS A 80 10.01 -13.10 -9.23
CA LYS A 80 10.85 -12.61 -8.14
C LYS A 80 10.68 -13.43 -6.85
N LYS A 81 9.42 -13.75 -6.50
CA LYS A 81 9.08 -14.51 -5.29
C LYS A 81 8.98 -16.01 -5.52
N LYS A 82 8.97 -16.45 -6.78
CA LYS A 82 8.72 -17.85 -7.20
C LYS A 82 7.43 -18.45 -6.61
N GLN A 83 6.41 -17.62 -6.47
CA GLN A 83 5.11 -17.95 -5.88
C GLN A 83 4.01 -17.13 -6.55
N HIS A 84 2.75 -17.56 -6.37
CA HIS A 84 1.59 -16.74 -6.73
C HIS A 84 1.39 -15.70 -5.65
N THR A 85 1.35 -14.43 -6.03
CA THR A 85 1.33 -13.30 -5.10
C THR A 85 0.24 -12.30 -5.42
N LEU A 86 -0.17 -11.60 -4.38
CA LEU A 86 -1.02 -10.41 -4.39
C LEU A 86 -0.14 -9.21 -4.10
N LYS A 87 -0.23 -8.17 -4.89
CA LYS A 87 0.55 -6.94 -4.70
C LYS A 87 -0.29 -5.83 -4.12
N THR A 88 0.33 -5.04 -3.27
CA THR A 88 -0.17 -3.78 -2.75
C THR A 88 0.90 -2.72 -2.94
N GLN A 89 0.49 -1.52 -3.36
CA GLN A 89 1.32 -0.33 -3.40
C GLN A 89 0.71 0.72 -2.48
N ILE A 90 1.56 1.35 -1.68
CA ILE A 90 1.19 2.44 -0.77
C ILE A 90 1.95 3.69 -1.16
N LEU A 91 1.24 4.80 -1.15
CA LEU A 91 1.77 6.15 -1.22
C LEU A 91 1.54 6.80 0.15
N ALA A 92 2.58 7.36 0.74
CA ALA A 92 2.55 7.91 2.09
C ALA A 92 3.28 9.26 2.17
N THR A 93 3.04 10.00 3.24
CA THR A 93 3.79 11.22 3.59
C THR A 93 5.26 10.92 3.87
N SER A 94 6.10 11.96 3.84
CA SER A 94 7.56 11.86 4.00
C SER A 94 7.99 11.27 5.35
N ASP A 95 7.15 11.37 6.38
CA ASP A 95 7.36 10.79 7.72
C ASP A 95 6.83 9.33 7.85
N GLY A 96 6.12 8.82 6.83
CA GLY A 96 5.52 7.49 6.84
C GLY A 96 4.41 7.31 7.88
N LEU A 97 3.77 8.39 8.33
CA LEU A 97 2.72 8.35 9.34
C LEU A 97 1.31 8.52 8.78
N GLU A 98 1.19 8.96 7.52
CA GLU A 98 -0.10 9.09 6.85
C GLU A 98 -0.10 8.36 5.51
N ILE A 99 -1.17 7.62 5.22
CA ILE A 99 -1.38 6.95 3.94
C ILE A 99 -2.16 7.88 3.03
N VAL A 100 -1.49 8.37 1.98
CA VAL A 100 -2.10 9.27 0.99
C VAL A 100 -3.01 8.49 0.05
N ASP A 101 -2.54 7.36 -0.47
CA ASP A 101 -3.31 6.46 -1.34
C ASP A 101 -2.81 5.01 -1.24
N ALA A 102 -3.68 4.05 -1.55
CA ALA A 102 -3.35 2.63 -1.53
C ALA A 102 -4.06 1.86 -2.65
N ILE A 103 -3.28 1.15 -3.47
CA ILE A 103 -3.78 0.16 -4.44
C ILE A 103 -3.47 -1.23 -3.90
N ALA A 104 -4.48 -2.09 -3.76
CA ALA A 104 -4.31 -3.41 -3.18
C ALA A 104 -5.03 -4.50 -3.98
N GLY A 105 -4.45 -5.71 -3.98
CA GLY A 105 -5.07 -6.90 -4.55
C GLY A 105 -4.88 -7.07 -6.05
N VAL A 106 -3.85 -6.46 -6.61
CA VAL A 106 -3.46 -6.67 -8.01
C VAL A 106 -2.53 -7.88 -8.15
N PRO A 107 -2.38 -8.46 -9.36
CA PRO A 107 -1.42 -9.54 -9.61
C PRO A 107 0.01 -9.15 -9.23
N GLY A 108 0.73 -10.05 -8.53
CA GLY A 108 2.10 -9.78 -8.09
C GLY A 108 3.09 -9.39 -9.20
N PRO A 109 3.02 -9.97 -10.41
CA PRO A 109 3.88 -9.56 -11.53
C PRO A 109 3.67 -8.14 -12.05
N THR A 110 2.58 -7.47 -11.67
CA THR A 110 2.32 -6.09 -12.08
C THR A 110 3.50 -5.20 -11.71
N ALA A 111 4.04 -4.44 -12.67
CA ALA A 111 5.16 -3.54 -12.42
C ALA A 111 4.73 -2.38 -11.48
N ASP A 112 5.58 -2.07 -10.50
CA ASP A 112 5.30 -1.03 -9.50
C ASP A 112 5.08 0.34 -10.15
N ILE A 113 5.85 0.67 -11.18
CA ILE A 113 5.67 1.90 -11.97
C ILE A 113 4.27 2.02 -12.61
N ASN A 114 3.65 0.91 -13.01
CA ASN A 114 2.31 0.96 -13.61
C ASN A 114 1.26 1.29 -12.54
N LEU A 115 1.40 0.75 -11.32
CA LEU A 115 0.53 1.09 -10.21
C LEU A 115 0.69 2.56 -9.79
N PHE A 116 1.93 3.06 -9.80
CA PHE A 116 2.17 4.47 -9.53
C PHE A 116 1.51 5.38 -10.59
N ARG A 117 1.57 5.02 -11.87
CA ARG A 117 0.90 5.75 -12.94
C ARG A 117 -0.63 5.77 -12.80
N GLU A 118 -1.23 4.77 -12.17
CA GLU A 118 -2.66 4.77 -11.81
C GLU A 118 -2.98 5.72 -10.66
N GLN A 119 -2.04 5.93 -9.73
CA GLN A 119 -2.19 6.87 -8.60
C GLN A 119 -1.87 8.31 -8.98
N GLN A 120 -0.93 8.52 -9.88
CA GLN A 120 -0.41 9.82 -10.26
C GLN A 120 -1.50 10.86 -10.65
N PRO A 121 -2.56 10.51 -11.42
CA PRO A 121 -3.64 11.45 -11.75
C PRO A 121 -4.44 11.96 -10.54
N ARG A 122 -4.32 11.30 -9.39
CA ARG A 122 -4.96 11.69 -8.13
C ARG A 122 -4.15 12.72 -7.35
N LEU A 123 -2.91 12.96 -7.76
CA LEU A 123 -1.98 13.87 -7.10
C LEU A 123 -1.96 15.24 -7.80
N HIS A 124 -1.38 16.23 -7.11
CA HIS A 124 -1.09 17.51 -7.74
C HIS A 124 -0.10 17.28 -8.91
N PRO A 125 -0.24 17.98 -10.06
CA PRO A 125 0.66 17.79 -11.22
C PRO A 125 2.13 18.03 -10.91
N GLU A 126 2.44 18.84 -9.90
CA GLU A 126 3.82 19.14 -9.46
C GLU A 126 4.27 18.33 -8.24
N GLN A 127 3.50 17.30 -7.83
CA GLN A 127 3.86 16.49 -6.68
C GLN A 127 5.15 15.72 -6.91
N GLU A 128 6.14 15.95 -6.05
CA GLU A 128 7.37 15.17 -6.02
C GLU A 128 7.14 13.88 -5.22
N CYS A 129 7.65 12.76 -5.77
CA CYS A 129 7.57 11.46 -5.14
C CYS A 129 8.94 10.79 -5.07
N MET A 130 9.11 9.84 -4.16
CA MET A 130 10.33 9.06 -4.01
C MET A 130 9.99 7.57 -3.88
N GLY A 131 10.70 6.74 -4.63
CA GLY A 131 10.51 5.30 -4.64
C GLY A 131 11.81 4.53 -4.84
N ASP A 132 11.71 3.21 -4.96
CA ASP A 132 12.86 2.35 -5.27
C ASP A 132 13.17 2.34 -6.77
N LYS A 133 14.13 1.51 -7.16
CA LYS A 133 14.54 1.38 -8.59
C LYS A 133 13.46 0.82 -9.50
N ALA A 134 12.38 0.25 -8.96
CA ALA A 134 11.26 -0.24 -9.75
C ALA A 134 10.41 0.89 -10.36
N TYR A 135 10.58 2.12 -9.87
CA TYR A 135 9.87 3.31 -10.35
C TYR A 135 10.69 4.15 -11.35
N ILE A 136 11.87 3.69 -11.78
CA ILE A 136 12.69 4.42 -12.76
C ILE A 136 11.89 4.69 -14.04
N GLY A 137 11.82 5.96 -14.46
CA GLY A 137 11.05 6.41 -15.63
C GLY A 137 9.61 6.84 -15.31
N ALA A 138 9.21 6.87 -14.04
CA ALA A 138 8.01 7.58 -13.63
C ALA A 138 8.29 9.09 -13.55
N GLU A 139 7.28 9.89 -13.91
CA GLU A 139 7.39 11.34 -13.89
C GLU A 139 7.43 11.84 -12.44
N ARG A 140 8.27 12.86 -12.17
CA ARG A 140 8.48 13.46 -10.83
C ARG A 140 8.81 12.44 -9.73
N MET A 141 9.52 11.38 -10.11
CA MET A 141 9.91 10.30 -9.22
C MET A 141 11.42 10.31 -8.99
N THR A 142 11.84 10.57 -7.76
CA THR A 142 13.22 10.40 -7.32
C THR A 142 13.48 8.95 -7.00
N THR A 143 14.49 8.36 -7.64
CA THR A 143 14.89 6.95 -7.44
C THR A 143 16.39 6.83 -7.25
N PRO A 144 16.88 5.80 -6.53
CA PRO A 144 18.31 5.59 -6.41
C PRO A 144 18.98 5.30 -7.77
N HIS A 145 20.18 5.85 -7.97
CA HIS A 145 21.00 5.56 -9.12
C HIS A 145 21.27 4.07 -9.28
N LYS A 146 21.10 3.57 -10.48
CA LYS A 146 21.34 2.16 -10.81
C LYS A 146 22.78 1.95 -11.26
N LYS A 147 23.50 1.03 -10.62
CA LYS A 147 24.80 0.57 -11.10
C LYS A 147 24.61 -0.12 -12.46
N LEU A 148 25.27 0.35 -13.50
CA LEU A 148 25.33 -0.27 -14.82
C LEU A 148 26.37 -1.41 -14.81
N LYS A 149 26.16 -2.44 -15.67
CA LYS A 149 27.01 -3.66 -15.69
C LYS A 149 28.54 -3.40 -15.84
N LYS A 150 28.93 -2.26 -16.42
CA LYS A 150 30.33 -1.94 -16.71
C LYS A 150 30.80 -0.60 -16.11
N LYS A 151 29.99 0.04 -15.26
CA LYS A 151 30.32 1.35 -14.69
C LYS A 151 29.97 1.39 -13.21
N GLU A 152 30.96 1.73 -12.39
CA GLU A 152 30.73 1.99 -10.97
C GLU A 152 29.99 3.31 -10.80
N LEU A 153 29.27 3.42 -9.68
CA LEU A 153 28.65 4.68 -9.27
C LEU A 153 29.75 5.66 -8.85
N THR A 154 29.58 6.94 -9.23
CA THR A 154 30.44 8.00 -8.70
C THR A 154 30.24 8.17 -7.19
N GLU A 155 31.16 8.85 -6.52
CA GLU A 155 31.03 9.11 -5.08
C GLU A 155 29.79 9.97 -4.78
N GLU A 156 29.51 10.96 -5.61
CA GLU A 156 28.29 11.78 -5.55
C GLU A 156 27.02 10.93 -5.64
N GLN A 157 26.95 10.02 -6.62
CA GLN A 157 25.81 9.11 -6.78
C GLN A 157 25.63 8.14 -5.58
N ARG A 158 26.73 7.74 -4.95
CA ARG A 158 26.68 6.91 -3.75
C ARG A 158 26.11 7.70 -2.57
N GLU A 159 26.54 8.95 -2.42
CA GLU A 159 26.04 9.81 -1.36
C GLU A 159 24.55 10.17 -1.55
N GLU A 160 24.13 10.51 -2.77
CA GLU A 160 22.73 10.70 -3.12
C GLU A 160 21.89 9.45 -2.81
N ASN A 161 22.40 8.26 -3.15
CA ASN A 161 21.71 7.00 -2.83
C ASN A 161 21.58 6.76 -1.31
N LYS A 162 22.52 7.20 -0.49
CA LYS A 162 22.40 7.13 0.97
C LYS A 162 21.28 8.06 1.47
N VAL A 163 21.24 9.29 0.97
CA VAL A 163 20.19 10.26 1.32
C VAL A 163 18.81 9.72 0.94
N ILE A 164 18.66 9.20 -0.28
CA ILE A 164 17.41 8.58 -0.75
C ILE A 164 17.01 7.39 0.14
N SER A 165 17.97 6.51 0.46
CA SER A 165 17.72 5.34 1.33
C SER A 165 17.31 5.77 2.74
N GLY A 166 17.94 6.80 3.29
CA GLY A 166 17.59 7.35 4.60
C GLY A 166 16.16 7.90 4.66
N LYS A 167 15.70 8.54 3.59
CA LYS A 167 14.30 9.02 3.51
C LYS A 167 13.31 7.87 3.30
N ARG A 168 13.65 6.87 2.49
CA ARG A 168 12.78 5.72 2.22
C ARG A 168 12.56 4.80 3.42
N ILE A 169 13.38 4.87 4.46
CA ILE A 169 13.21 4.06 5.67
C ILE A 169 11.84 4.27 6.31
N PHE A 170 11.23 5.44 6.18
CA PHE A 170 9.91 5.75 6.75
C PHE A 170 8.79 4.94 6.09
N ILE A 171 8.80 4.77 4.76
CA ILE A 171 7.81 3.91 4.09
C ILE A 171 8.05 2.43 4.40
N GLU A 172 9.31 2.02 4.55
CA GLU A 172 9.65 0.66 4.98
C GLU A 172 9.14 0.38 6.41
N HIS A 173 9.27 1.35 7.32
CA HIS A 173 8.70 1.26 8.67
C HIS A 173 7.17 1.18 8.65
N LEU A 174 6.50 2.00 7.81
CA LEU A 174 5.05 1.91 7.63
C LEU A 174 4.66 0.50 7.17
N MET A 175 5.32 -0.04 6.15
CA MET A 175 5.08 -1.39 5.66
C MET A 175 5.30 -2.46 6.76
N CYS A 176 6.34 -2.30 7.59
CA CYS A 176 6.58 -3.19 8.73
C CYS A 176 5.45 -3.12 9.76
N ARG A 177 4.95 -1.91 10.07
CA ARG A 177 3.82 -1.73 11.01
C ARG A 177 2.53 -2.37 10.49
N LEU A 178 2.23 -2.27 9.19
CA LEU A 178 1.09 -2.97 8.59
C LEU A 178 1.25 -4.49 8.67
N LYS A 179 2.47 -5.01 8.49
CA LYS A 179 2.78 -6.45 8.56
C LYS A 179 2.80 -7.05 9.97
N VAL A 180 2.66 -6.25 11.02
CA VAL A 180 2.39 -6.75 12.39
C VAL A 180 1.08 -7.56 12.42
N PHE A 181 0.12 -7.19 11.58
CA PHE A 181 -1.07 -8.01 11.37
C PHE A 181 -0.69 -9.28 10.59
N ARG A 182 -0.73 -10.44 11.24
CA ARG A 182 -0.31 -11.73 10.67
C ARG A 182 -0.98 -12.08 9.34
N ILE A 183 -2.20 -11.59 9.14
CA ILE A 183 -2.93 -11.78 7.88
C ILE A 183 -2.22 -11.13 6.69
N LEU A 184 -1.36 -10.12 6.90
CA LEU A 184 -0.55 -9.46 5.86
C LEU A 184 0.88 -9.99 5.76
N SER A 185 1.41 -10.62 6.82
CA SER A 185 2.79 -11.13 6.82
C SER A 185 2.91 -12.59 6.41
N HIS A 186 1.85 -13.37 6.59
CA HIS A 186 1.80 -14.80 6.22
C HIS A 186 1.16 -14.98 4.84
N GLN A 187 1.12 -16.24 4.36
CA GLN A 187 0.35 -16.57 3.17
C GLN A 187 -1.13 -16.18 3.37
N PHE A 188 -1.68 -15.46 2.41
CA PHE A 188 -3.08 -15.07 2.43
C PHE A 188 -3.97 -16.29 2.13
N ARG A 189 -4.74 -16.73 3.12
CA ARG A 189 -5.54 -17.97 3.08
C ARG A 189 -7.04 -17.74 2.83
N LEU A 190 -7.50 -16.50 2.88
CA LEU A 190 -8.86 -16.17 2.50
C LEU A 190 -9.01 -16.14 0.97
N ASN A 191 -10.25 -16.13 0.49
CA ASN A 191 -10.50 -15.91 -0.93
C ASN A 191 -9.79 -14.62 -1.39
N SER A 192 -9.01 -14.71 -2.46
CA SER A 192 -8.21 -13.59 -2.97
C SER A 192 -9.02 -12.33 -3.31
N ARG A 193 -10.31 -12.48 -3.65
CA ARG A 193 -11.23 -11.34 -3.85
C ARG A 193 -11.40 -10.51 -2.58
N ARG A 194 -11.16 -11.07 -1.40
CA ARG A 194 -11.22 -10.37 -0.10
C ARG A 194 -9.93 -9.66 0.27
N TYR A 195 -8.85 -9.91 -0.45
CA TYR A 195 -7.54 -9.34 -0.11
C TYR A 195 -7.57 -7.80 -0.04
N ARG A 196 -8.15 -7.17 -1.07
CA ARG A 196 -8.28 -5.71 -1.09
C ARG A 196 -9.02 -5.18 0.14
N THR A 197 -10.16 -5.79 0.48
CA THR A 197 -10.95 -5.39 1.66
C THR A 197 -10.14 -5.51 2.94
N VAL A 198 -9.42 -6.62 3.13
CA VAL A 198 -8.58 -6.86 4.31
C VAL A 198 -7.44 -5.86 4.39
N MET A 199 -6.71 -5.66 3.28
CA MET A 199 -5.57 -4.74 3.25
C MET A 199 -6.01 -3.31 3.56
N LEU A 200 -7.07 -2.83 2.93
CA LEU A 200 -7.59 -1.49 3.15
C LEU A 200 -8.18 -1.33 4.56
N ALA A 201 -8.81 -2.36 5.14
CA ALA A 201 -9.24 -2.32 6.53
C ALA A 201 -8.06 -2.13 7.50
N ILE A 202 -6.94 -2.81 7.25
CA ILE A 202 -5.73 -2.67 8.05
C ILE A 202 -5.10 -1.28 7.88
N CYS A 203 -5.10 -0.73 6.67
CA CYS A 203 -4.69 0.67 6.45
C CYS A 203 -5.56 1.64 7.26
N GLY A 204 -6.88 1.47 7.26
CA GLY A 204 -7.79 2.28 8.08
C GLY A 204 -7.53 2.14 9.58
N LEU A 205 -7.34 0.91 10.08
CA LEU A 205 -6.96 0.67 11.47
C LEU A 205 -5.60 1.28 11.84
N PHE A 206 -4.65 1.27 10.93
CA PHE A 206 -3.35 1.93 11.11
C PHE A 206 -3.52 3.44 11.26
N ARG A 207 -4.27 4.07 10.36
CA ARG A 207 -4.57 5.51 10.42
C ARG A 207 -5.33 5.87 11.70
N PHE A 208 -6.33 5.09 12.06
CA PHE A 208 -7.08 5.26 13.31
C PHE A 208 -6.17 5.20 14.54
N LYS A 209 -5.31 4.19 14.62
CA LYS A 209 -4.35 4.03 15.73
C LYS A 209 -3.40 5.22 15.88
N LEU A 210 -3.08 5.90 14.77
CA LEU A 210 -2.23 7.09 14.76
C LEU A 210 -3.01 8.41 14.97
N GLY A 211 -4.32 8.34 15.22
CA GLY A 211 -5.17 9.53 15.36
C GLY A 211 -5.28 10.36 14.07
N ARG A 212 -5.20 9.70 12.90
CA ARG A 212 -5.28 10.35 11.59
C ARG A 212 -6.70 10.39 11.01
N ILE A 213 -7.67 9.84 11.72
CA ILE A 213 -9.09 9.86 11.35
C ILE A 213 -9.82 10.65 12.43
N ASP A 214 -10.43 11.75 12.04
CA ASP A 214 -11.22 12.60 12.93
C ASP A 214 -12.70 12.30 12.72
N PHE A 215 -13.34 11.70 13.72
CA PHE A 215 -14.77 11.38 13.68
C PHE A 215 -15.68 12.58 13.89
N THR A 216 -15.16 13.71 14.37
CA THR A 216 -15.97 14.91 14.60
C THR A 216 -16.47 15.55 13.30
N ILE A 217 -15.82 15.23 12.17
CA ILE A 217 -16.20 15.71 10.83
C ILE A 217 -17.47 15.00 10.30
N TYR A 218 -17.83 13.84 10.86
CA TYR A 218 -18.94 13.01 10.39
C TYR A 218 -20.24 13.20 11.19
N ASP A 219 -20.26 14.09 12.19
CA ASP A 219 -21.42 14.39 13.05
C ASP A 219 -22.28 15.57 12.50
N CYS A 220 -22.23 15.86 11.19
CA CYS A 220 -23.04 16.89 10.53
C CYS A 220 -24.08 16.32 9.59
#